data_86377e7532683aca0822a8357111394f
#
_entry.id   86377e7532683aca0822a8357111394f
#
_cell.length_a   1.000
_cell.length_b   1.000
_cell.length_c   1.000
_cell.angle_alpha   90.00
_cell.angle_beta   90.00
_cell.angle_gamma   90.00
#
_symmetry.space_group_name_H-M   'P 1'
#
loop_
_entity.id
_entity.type
_entity.pdbx_description
1 polymer ?
#
loop_
_entity_poly.entity_id
_entity_poly.type
_entity_poly.pdbx_seq_one_letter_code
_entity_poly.pdbx_strand_id
1 'polypeptide(L)'
;MRLRFIILLTMVSSAGFAQQEDSLFLYRRGSIYSFMICHRDLAFPTEIEQAFIAMPIPDKYNDHNVGKRVFYTTERKLKMKELDHHYGFKINDLSDKAKMNDFDKILQQQHIASRLVARWFQRKKSTGICSMDLVQERGYNNASEMEKRLATLSVRKDALLQDAGEELIGSTFVLINDIRYIDKSSGSAVIGGIVSAAIQTNNILNGSNTIGQDDLGTLIATYKGFNVKINTYLYQLVWDKDISSFFYNEIYTDTIDDRKKQNFENNRGKFTLIFLGMQESSGKDISIMGINESEPQVMVRKACQRALDENVANLQKNFDVFKIKSPLLAVAPLKCEIGKKEGITEKSRFEVLEAVEDDKGHIEYKRVGVIRPAKNLIWDNRFMAKEEKAEGAELGFTTFEKVSGKDFYPGMLIREIK
;
A
#
# COMPACT_ATOMS: atom_id res chain seq x y z
N MET A 1 64.45 18.21 -45.01
CA MET A 1 64.05 18.74 -43.72
C MET A 1 62.50 18.69 -43.63
N ARG A 2 61.92 17.61 -43.07
CA ARG A 2 60.48 17.42 -43.04
C ARG A 2 60.04 17.60 -41.59
N LEU A 3 59.29 18.69 -41.32
CA LEU A 3 58.71 19.03 -40.03
C LEU A 3 57.46 18.21 -39.85
N ARG A 4 57.42 17.30 -38.81
CA ARG A 4 56.26 16.55 -38.40
C ARG A 4 55.54 17.35 -37.30
N PHE A 5 54.34 17.86 -37.62
CA PHE A 5 53.44 18.41 -36.65
C PHE A 5 52.81 17.26 -35.89
N ILE A 6 53.02 17.17 -34.56
CA ILE A 6 52.31 16.30 -33.63
C ILE A 6 51.13 17.11 -33.11
N ILE A 7 49.92 16.73 -33.51
CA ILE A 7 48.67 17.25 -32.92
C ILE A 7 48.41 16.46 -31.63
N LEU A 8 48.59 17.14 -30.51
CA LEU A 8 48.23 16.62 -29.19
C LEU A 8 46.72 16.78 -29.01
N LEU A 9 45.99 15.67 -29.14
CA LEU A 9 44.53 15.62 -28.92
C LEU A 9 44.29 15.52 -27.39
N THR A 10 44.02 16.64 -26.73
CA THR A 10 43.58 16.67 -25.34
C THR A 10 42.15 16.18 -25.28
N MET A 11 41.93 14.91 -24.85
CA MET A 11 40.64 14.43 -24.43
C MET A 11 40.27 15.14 -23.11
N VAL A 12 39.38 16.10 -23.22
CA VAL A 12 38.63 16.61 -22.05
C VAL A 12 37.63 15.53 -21.68
N SER A 13 37.98 14.72 -20.68
CA SER A 13 37.03 13.86 -20.01
C SER A 13 36.05 14.76 -19.27
N SER A 14 34.88 14.99 -19.86
CA SER A 14 33.72 15.46 -19.15
C SER A 14 33.34 14.39 -18.13
N ALA A 15 33.85 14.51 -16.90
CA ALA A 15 33.30 13.83 -15.78
C ALA A 15 31.86 14.33 -15.67
N GLY A 16 30.93 13.54 -16.19
CA GLY A 16 29.52 13.70 -15.89
C GLY A 16 29.38 13.57 -14.39
N PHE A 17 29.15 14.68 -13.71
CA PHE A 17 28.54 14.66 -12.40
C PHE A 17 27.21 13.98 -12.63
N ALA A 18 27.14 12.66 -12.34
CA ALA A 18 25.90 12.02 -12.04
C ALA A 18 25.34 12.85 -10.87
N GLN A 19 24.37 13.70 -11.16
CA GLN A 19 23.47 14.20 -10.13
C GLN A 19 22.93 12.94 -9.48
N GLN A 20 23.47 12.67 -8.29
CA GLN A 20 22.83 11.77 -7.36
C GLN A 20 21.44 12.40 -7.21
N GLU A 21 20.42 11.78 -7.85
CA GLU A 21 19.04 12.10 -7.55
C GLU A 21 18.96 11.94 -6.04
N ASP A 22 18.89 13.07 -5.34
CA ASP A 22 18.54 13.10 -3.94
C ASP A 22 17.31 12.24 -3.81
N SER A 23 17.46 11.08 -3.21
CA SER A 23 16.36 10.16 -2.95
C SER A 23 15.37 10.97 -2.13
N LEU A 24 14.36 11.51 -2.81
CA LEU A 24 13.24 12.23 -2.25
C LEU A 24 12.77 11.38 -1.08
N PHE A 25 12.80 11.95 0.11
CA PHE A 25 12.59 11.28 1.39
C PHE A 25 11.31 10.47 1.34
N LEU A 26 11.44 9.18 1.10
CA LEU A 26 10.33 8.24 1.10
C LEU A 26 9.89 8.07 2.55
N TYR A 27 9.02 8.98 2.99
CA TYR A 27 8.44 8.93 4.32
C TYR A 27 7.50 7.73 4.42
N ARG A 28 8.01 6.63 4.95
CA ARG A 28 7.26 5.39 5.12
C ARG A 28 6.88 5.24 6.58
N ARG A 29 5.59 5.38 6.86
CA ARG A 29 5.04 5.04 8.17
C ARG A 29 4.26 3.74 8.08
N GLY A 30 4.53 2.85 8.97
CA GLY A 30 3.88 1.56 9.02
C GLY A 30 4.46 0.55 8.04
N SER A 31 4.11 -0.68 8.28
CA SER A 31 4.61 -1.85 7.57
C SER A 31 3.44 -2.74 7.19
N ILE A 32 3.47 -3.32 6.02
CA ILE A 32 2.37 -4.15 5.52
C ILE A 32 2.87 -5.56 5.19
N TYR A 33 2.18 -6.55 5.71
CA TYR A 33 2.13 -7.90 5.15
C TYR A 33 0.78 -8.07 4.45
N SER A 34 0.80 -8.24 3.14
CA SER A 34 -0.41 -8.39 2.34
C SER A 34 -0.43 -9.74 1.65
N PHE A 35 -1.52 -10.47 1.81
CA PHE A 35 -1.77 -11.69 1.09
C PHE A 35 -3.21 -11.76 0.58
N MET A 36 -3.45 -12.59 -0.42
CA MET A 36 -4.77 -12.79 -1.01
C MET A 36 -5.29 -14.20 -0.76
N ILE A 37 -6.61 -14.30 -0.74
CA ILE A 37 -7.34 -15.55 -0.90
C ILE A 37 -7.73 -15.67 -2.38
N CYS A 38 -7.22 -16.69 -3.03
CA CYS A 38 -7.51 -16.99 -4.42
C CYS A 38 -8.58 -18.09 -4.50
N HIS A 39 -9.66 -17.78 -5.21
CA HIS A 39 -10.76 -18.72 -5.46
C HIS A 39 -10.49 -19.47 -6.77
N ARG A 40 -10.13 -20.76 -6.69
CA ARG A 40 -9.83 -21.57 -7.86
C ARG A 40 -11.04 -21.97 -8.70
N ASP A 41 -12.22 -21.85 -8.15
CA ASP A 41 -13.49 -22.08 -8.84
C ASP A 41 -13.88 -20.95 -9.80
N LEU A 42 -13.19 -19.81 -9.75
CA LEU A 42 -13.35 -18.72 -10.69
C LEU A 42 -12.64 -19.03 -12.02
N ALA A 43 -13.13 -18.43 -13.13
CA ALA A 43 -12.60 -18.72 -14.47
C ALA A 43 -11.18 -18.20 -14.74
N PHE A 44 -10.72 -17.16 -13.99
CA PHE A 44 -9.42 -16.50 -14.19
C PHE A 44 -8.59 -16.43 -12.90
N PRO A 45 -8.38 -17.52 -12.15
CA PRO A 45 -7.66 -17.49 -10.88
C PRO A 45 -6.18 -17.11 -11.06
N THR A 46 -5.56 -17.53 -12.15
CA THR A 46 -4.16 -17.23 -12.46
C THR A 46 -3.95 -15.75 -12.76
N GLU A 47 -4.84 -15.14 -13.50
CA GLU A 47 -4.79 -13.73 -13.87
C GLU A 47 -4.98 -12.82 -12.64
N ILE A 48 -5.88 -13.21 -11.73
CA ILE A 48 -6.11 -12.52 -10.46
C ILE A 48 -4.88 -12.64 -9.55
N GLU A 49 -4.30 -13.85 -9.46
CA GLU A 49 -3.07 -14.08 -8.72
C GLU A 49 -1.92 -13.24 -9.27
N GLN A 50 -1.72 -13.24 -10.59
CA GLN A 50 -0.70 -12.42 -11.24
C GLN A 50 -0.93 -10.92 -11.00
N ALA A 51 -2.17 -10.45 -11.08
CA ALA A 51 -2.51 -9.07 -10.80
C ALA A 51 -2.12 -8.68 -9.37
N PHE A 52 -2.45 -9.51 -8.40
CA PHE A 52 -2.12 -9.27 -6.99
C PHE A 52 -0.61 -9.30 -6.73
N ILE A 53 0.11 -10.26 -7.30
CA ILE A 53 1.57 -10.39 -7.13
C ILE A 53 2.30 -9.21 -7.78
N ALA A 54 1.82 -8.75 -8.94
CA ALA A 54 2.41 -7.63 -9.66
C ALA A 54 2.20 -6.28 -8.97
N MET A 55 1.19 -6.17 -8.09
CA MET A 55 0.97 -4.94 -7.33
C MET A 55 2.06 -4.75 -6.28
N PRO A 56 2.82 -3.67 -6.34
CA PRO A 56 3.78 -3.33 -5.29
C PRO A 56 3.06 -3.00 -3.99
N ILE A 57 3.76 -3.13 -2.88
CA ILE A 57 3.30 -2.53 -1.62
C ILE A 57 3.20 -1.02 -1.84
N PRO A 58 2.14 -0.36 -1.34
CA PRO A 58 1.97 1.09 -1.51
C PRO A 58 3.20 1.85 -1.02
N ASP A 59 3.67 2.82 -1.80
CA ASP A 59 4.97 3.50 -1.61
C ASP A 59 5.17 4.13 -0.23
N LYS A 60 4.07 4.46 0.45
CA LYS A 60 4.08 5.05 1.79
C LYS A 60 4.16 4.02 2.93
N TYR A 61 4.26 2.73 2.59
CA TYR A 61 4.39 1.64 3.56
C TYR A 61 5.64 0.82 3.28
N ASN A 62 6.17 0.23 4.33
CA ASN A 62 7.28 -0.72 4.22
C ASN A 62 6.75 -2.11 3.85
N ASP A 63 7.41 -2.80 2.94
CA ASP A 63 7.18 -4.22 2.72
C ASP A 63 7.63 -5.02 3.94
N HIS A 64 6.67 -5.66 4.60
CA HIS A 64 6.91 -6.52 5.74
C HIS A 64 6.33 -7.94 5.53
N ASN A 65 6.39 -8.43 4.30
CA ASN A 65 5.91 -9.76 3.95
C ASN A 65 6.76 -10.84 4.63
N VAL A 66 6.14 -11.68 5.46
CA VAL A 66 6.82 -12.72 6.25
C VAL A 66 6.56 -14.13 5.75
N GLY A 67 5.87 -14.29 4.62
CA GLY A 67 5.53 -15.59 4.09
C GLY A 67 4.89 -15.58 2.72
N LYS A 68 4.09 -16.61 2.46
CA LYS A 68 3.33 -16.72 1.21
C LYS A 68 2.35 -15.56 1.08
N ARG A 69 2.21 -15.07 -0.14
CA ARG A 69 1.27 -13.98 -0.45
C ARG A 69 -0.04 -14.45 -1.07
N VAL A 70 -0.14 -15.73 -1.45
CA VAL A 70 -1.35 -16.30 -2.07
C VAL A 70 -1.75 -17.55 -1.32
N PHE A 71 -3.01 -17.60 -0.91
CA PHE A 71 -3.65 -18.76 -0.32
C PHE A 71 -4.88 -19.13 -1.13
N TYR A 72 -5.08 -20.40 -1.35
CA TYR A 72 -6.17 -20.87 -2.20
C TYR A 72 -7.30 -21.41 -1.34
N THR A 73 -8.54 -21.12 -1.75
CA THR A 73 -9.70 -21.79 -1.18
C THR A 73 -9.70 -23.26 -1.60
N THR A 74 -10.08 -24.12 -0.69
CA THR A 74 -10.26 -25.52 -1.00
C THR A 74 -11.66 -25.72 -1.54
N GLU A 75 -11.78 -26.22 -2.77
CA GLU A 75 -13.05 -26.73 -3.26
C GLU A 75 -13.59 -27.82 -2.32
N ARG A 76 -14.92 -27.85 -2.10
CA ARG A 76 -15.60 -28.85 -1.26
C ARG A 76 -15.37 -30.31 -1.72
N LYS A 77 -14.79 -30.56 -2.90
CA LYS A 77 -14.66 -31.86 -3.53
C LYS A 77 -13.27 -32.50 -3.48
N LEU A 78 -12.23 -31.79 -3.07
CA LEU A 78 -10.88 -32.36 -2.97
C LEU A 78 -10.73 -33.12 -1.65
N LYS A 79 -10.24 -34.37 -1.72
CA LYS A 79 -10.03 -35.23 -0.56
C LYS A 79 -9.05 -34.56 0.41
N MET A 80 -9.44 -34.43 1.68
CA MET A 80 -8.71 -33.68 2.72
C MET A 80 -7.21 -33.99 2.86
N LYS A 81 -6.77 -35.19 2.51
CA LYS A 81 -5.38 -35.64 2.65
C LYS A 81 -4.39 -35.01 1.66
N GLU A 82 -4.86 -34.61 0.47
CA GLU A 82 -3.99 -33.99 -0.56
C GLU A 82 -3.82 -32.48 -0.37
N LEU A 83 -4.70 -31.86 0.40
CA LEU A 83 -4.76 -30.44 0.65
C LEU A 83 -3.89 -29.97 1.83
N ASP A 84 -3.69 -30.83 2.84
CA ASP A 84 -2.86 -30.52 4.01
C ASP A 84 -1.38 -30.30 3.65
N HIS A 85 -0.91 -30.89 2.55
CA HIS A 85 0.48 -30.74 2.12
C HIS A 85 0.77 -29.50 1.25
N HIS A 86 -0.25 -28.89 0.62
CA HIS A 86 0.00 -27.81 -0.34
C HIS A 86 -0.47 -26.42 0.08
N TYR A 87 -1.57 -26.22 0.81
CA TYR A 87 -2.19 -24.90 0.92
C TYR A 87 -2.80 -24.52 2.27
N GLY A 88 -2.85 -25.36 3.24
CA GLY A 88 -2.98 -25.02 4.68
C GLY A 88 -4.30 -24.43 5.21
N PHE A 89 -5.30 -24.03 4.39
CA PHE A 89 -6.48 -23.36 4.94
C PHE A 89 -7.80 -23.77 4.29
N LYS A 90 -8.80 -23.99 5.14
CA LYS A 90 -10.21 -23.99 4.75
C LYS A 90 -10.81 -22.67 5.15
N ILE A 91 -11.38 -21.94 4.20
CA ILE A 91 -12.16 -20.75 4.48
C ILE A 91 -13.62 -21.09 4.31
N ASN A 92 -14.39 -20.87 5.36
CA ASN A 92 -15.82 -21.08 5.30
C ASN A 92 -16.48 -19.88 4.62
N ASP A 93 -17.12 -20.12 3.49
CA ASP A 93 -17.65 -19.10 2.59
C ASP A 93 -19.05 -18.59 2.98
N LEU A 94 -19.59 -19.04 4.12
CA LEU A 94 -20.99 -18.87 4.43
C LEU A 94 -21.36 -17.54 5.11
N SER A 95 -20.41 -16.87 5.78
CA SER A 95 -20.65 -15.54 6.39
C SER A 95 -19.35 -14.83 6.69
N ASP A 96 -19.37 -13.48 6.76
CA ASP A 96 -18.18 -12.70 7.13
C ASP A 96 -17.66 -13.05 8.53
N LYS A 97 -18.55 -13.35 9.47
CA LYS A 97 -18.17 -13.79 10.82
C LYS A 97 -17.46 -15.15 10.81
N ALA A 98 -17.93 -16.09 9.99
CA ALA A 98 -17.28 -17.39 9.84
C ALA A 98 -15.90 -17.26 9.17
N LYS A 99 -15.78 -16.41 8.16
CA LYS A 99 -14.51 -16.09 7.51
C LYS A 99 -13.52 -15.47 8.50
N MET A 100 -13.93 -14.52 9.31
CA MET A 100 -13.09 -13.90 10.34
C MET A 100 -12.55 -14.94 11.32
N ASN A 101 -13.39 -15.86 11.83
CA ASN A 101 -12.95 -16.93 12.71
C ASN A 101 -11.90 -17.83 12.04
N ASP A 102 -12.05 -18.10 10.75
CA ASP A 102 -11.09 -18.90 10.00
C ASP A 102 -9.80 -18.13 9.76
N PHE A 103 -9.85 -16.83 9.49
CA PHE A 103 -8.65 -15.98 9.38
C PHE A 103 -7.90 -15.90 10.70
N ASP A 104 -8.58 -15.72 11.83
CA ASP A 104 -7.96 -15.69 13.15
C ASP A 104 -7.23 -17.00 13.45
N LYS A 105 -7.85 -18.15 13.16
CA LYS A 105 -7.21 -19.46 13.28
C LYS A 105 -5.96 -19.58 12.40
N ILE A 106 -6.06 -19.14 11.15
CA ILE A 106 -4.95 -19.12 10.20
C ILE A 106 -3.79 -18.28 10.73
N LEU A 107 -4.08 -17.05 11.14
CA LEU A 107 -3.07 -16.12 11.63
C LEU A 107 -2.37 -16.69 12.87
N GLN A 108 -3.10 -17.33 13.77
CA GLN A 108 -2.59 -17.98 14.96
C GLN A 108 -1.78 -19.25 14.63
N GLN A 109 -2.31 -20.17 13.84
CA GLN A 109 -1.63 -21.42 13.46
C GLN A 109 -0.34 -21.18 12.70
N GLN A 110 -0.31 -20.17 11.84
CA GLN A 110 0.88 -19.77 11.09
C GLN A 110 1.80 -18.85 11.90
N HIS A 111 1.45 -18.53 13.13
CA HIS A 111 2.22 -17.66 14.02
C HIS A 111 2.60 -16.33 13.34
N ILE A 112 1.68 -15.73 12.59
CA ILE A 112 1.98 -14.54 11.77
C ILE A 112 2.52 -13.40 12.64
N ALA A 113 1.87 -13.10 13.76
CA ALA A 113 2.31 -12.01 14.64
C ALA A 113 3.76 -12.18 15.11
N SER A 114 4.13 -13.37 15.62
CA SER A 114 5.52 -13.60 16.05
C SER A 114 6.53 -13.56 14.90
N ARG A 115 6.11 -13.92 13.69
CA ARG A 115 6.97 -13.80 12.48
C ARG A 115 7.17 -12.35 12.07
N LEU A 116 6.14 -11.50 12.21
CA LEU A 116 6.27 -10.07 11.99
C LEU A 116 7.27 -9.45 12.97
N VAL A 117 7.17 -9.79 14.26
CA VAL A 117 8.14 -9.35 15.27
C VAL A 117 9.55 -9.88 14.94
N ALA A 118 9.68 -11.17 14.62
CA ALA A 118 10.98 -11.75 14.27
C ALA A 118 11.62 -11.04 13.05
N ARG A 119 10.83 -10.58 12.08
CA ARG A 119 11.32 -9.80 10.93
C ARG A 119 11.79 -8.40 11.35
N TRP A 120 11.07 -7.71 12.23
CA TRP A 120 11.47 -6.40 12.74
C TRP A 120 12.87 -6.43 13.37
N PHE A 121 13.13 -7.48 14.15
CA PHE A 121 14.41 -7.67 14.84
C PHE A 121 15.38 -8.56 14.06
N GLN A 122 15.12 -8.82 12.77
CA GLN A 122 15.95 -9.64 11.89
C GLN A 122 16.40 -10.96 12.56
N ARG A 123 15.51 -11.52 13.41
CA ARG A 123 15.83 -12.68 14.25
C ARG A 123 16.23 -13.90 13.41
N LYS A 124 17.44 -14.40 13.64
CA LYS A 124 17.97 -15.60 12.99
C LYS A 124 17.36 -16.85 13.61
N LYS A 125 16.62 -17.62 12.82
CA LYS A 125 15.95 -18.85 13.31
C LYS A 125 16.93 -19.88 13.89
N SER A 126 18.14 -20.00 13.34
CA SER A 126 19.14 -20.99 13.78
C SER A 126 19.74 -20.65 15.15
N THR A 127 20.06 -19.41 15.42
CA THR A 127 20.76 -18.95 16.62
C THR A 127 19.88 -18.22 17.63
N GLY A 128 18.76 -17.66 17.20
CA GLY A 128 17.92 -16.79 18.02
C GLY A 128 18.41 -15.34 18.09
N ILE A 129 19.56 -15.02 17.51
CA ILE A 129 20.15 -13.67 17.51
C ILE A 129 19.22 -12.69 16.82
N CYS A 130 19.03 -11.54 17.46
CA CYS A 130 18.26 -10.39 16.98
C CYS A 130 19.20 -9.22 16.65
N SER A 131 18.73 -8.29 15.82
CA SER A 131 19.36 -7.00 15.52
C SER A 131 18.33 -5.87 15.60
N MET A 132 18.78 -4.68 16.00
CA MET A 132 18.01 -3.45 15.98
C MET A 132 18.11 -2.68 14.64
N ASP A 133 18.92 -3.15 13.70
CA ASP A 133 19.27 -2.40 12.48
C ASP A 133 18.03 -1.97 11.70
N LEU A 134 17.06 -2.87 11.51
CA LEU A 134 15.84 -2.55 10.77
C LEU A 134 14.93 -1.55 11.52
N VAL A 135 14.89 -1.65 12.85
CA VAL A 135 14.13 -0.72 13.70
C VAL A 135 14.74 0.67 13.60
N GLN A 136 16.06 0.77 13.70
CA GLN A 136 16.79 2.04 13.58
C GLN A 136 16.70 2.63 12.17
N GLU A 137 16.90 1.82 11.12
CA GLU A 137 16.76 2.24 9.73
C GLU A 137 15.37 2.84 9.46
N ARG A 138 14.33 2.13 9.86
CA ARG A 138 12.96 2.60 9.66
C ARG A 138 12.62 3.79 10.54
N GLY A 139 13.12 3.84 11.76
CA GLY A 139 13.01 5.00 12.64
C GLY A 139 13.65 6.23 12.02
N TYR A 140 14.86 6.11 11.48
CA TYR A 140 15.52 7.20 10.76
C TYR A 140 14.74 7.67 9.54
N ASN A 141 14.23 6.74 8.74
CA ASN A 141 13.43 7.08 7.55
C ASN A 141 12.04 7.63 7.89
N ASN A 142 11.51 7.31 9.08
CA ASN A 142 10.24 7.83 9.56
C ASN A 142 10.37 9.20 10.25
N ALA A 143 11.54 9.50 10.79
CA ALA A 143 11.78 10.78 11.46
C ALA A 143 11.69 11.92 10.45
N SER A 144 10.97 12.98 10.81
CA SER A 144 10.95 14.23 10.05
C SER A 144 12.34 14.88 10.06
N GLU A 145 12.62 15.80 9.13
CA GLU A 145 13.85 16.56 9.11
C GLU A 145 14.08 17.34 10.41
N MET A 146 13.00 17.76 11.06
CA MET A 146 13.06 18.42 12.36
C MET A 146 13.48 17.45 13.46
N GLU A 147 12.89 16.24 13.48
CA GLU A 147 13.26 15.20 14.45
C GLU A 147 14.72 14.77 14.27
N LYS A 148 15.20 14.65 13.03
CA LYS A 148 16.60 14.36 12.72
C LYS A 148 17.55 15.46 13.23
N ARG A 149 17.17 16.74 13.05
CA ARG A 149 17.92 17.86 13.59
C ARG A 149 17.92 17.88 15.12
N LEU A 150 16.79 17.64 15.75
CA LEU A 150 16.69 17.51 17.21
C LEU A 150 17.54 16.35 17.70
N ALA A 151 17.50 15.19 17.03
CA ALA A 151 18.37 14.05 17.37
C ALA A 151 19.86 14.41 17.26
N THR A 152 20.29 15.19 16.26
CA THR A 152 21.70 15.62 16.16
C THR A 152 22.14 16.59 17.24
N LEU A 153 21.23 17.34 17.82
CA LEU A 153 21.49 18.32 18.88
C LEU A 153 21.31 17.72 20.29
N SER A 154 20.59 16.60 20.41
CA SER A 154 20.27 15.97 21.68
C SER A 154 21.37 15.03 22.15
N VAL A 155 21.54 14.93 23.47
CA VAL A 155 22.40 13.91 24.11
C VAL A 155 21.87 12.49 23.87
N ARG A 156 20.57 12.35 23.55
CA ARG A 156 19.88 11.06 23.29
C ARG A 156 19.90 10.61 21.83
N LYS A 157 20.63 11.28 20.95
CA LYS A 157 20.78 11.03 19.49
C LYS A 157 20.08 9.77 18.92
N ASP A 158 20.72 8.63 19.13
CA ASP A 158 20.28 7.36 18.57
C ASP A 158 19.03 6.79 19.26
N ALA A 159 18.84 7.10 20.56
CA ALA A 159 17.68 6.65 21.31
C ALA A 159 16.38 7.26 20.80
N LEU A 160 16.37 8.55 20.38
CA LEU A 160 15.19 9.17 19.79
C LEU A 160 14.76 8.52 18.46
N LEU A 161 15.74 8.13 17.64
CA LEU A 161 15.47 7.44 16.37
C LEU A 161 15.04 5.99 16.60
N GLN A 162 15.55 5.37 17.64
CA GLN A 162 15.13 4.03 18.07
C GLN A 162 13.69 4.07 18.60
N ASP A 163 13.35 5.03 19.45
CA ASP A 163 11.98 5.23 19.97
C ASP A 163 10.98 5.42 18.79
N ALA A 164 11.34 6.26 17.81
CA ALA A 164 10.55 6.45 16.60
C ALA A 164 10.40 5.15 15.78
N GLY A 165 11.42 4.30 15.76
CA GLY A 165 11.38 2.99 15.11
C GLY A 165 10.50 2.00 15.85
N GLU A 166 10.52 2.00 17.18
CA GLU A 166 9.70 1.12 18.01
C GLU A 166 8.19 1.42 17.87
N GLU A 167 7.82 2.69 17.77
CA GLU A 167 6.43 3.07 17.47
C GLU A 167 5.92 2.45 16.16
N LEU A 168 6.83 2.25 15.18
CA LEU A 168 6.46 1.65 13.90
C LEU A 168 6.18 0.15 13.99
N ILE A 169 6.69 -0.54 15.00
CA ILE A 169 6.39 -1.98 15.21
C ILE A 169 4.89 -2.15 15.45
N GLY A 170 4.28 -1.30 16.29
CA GLY A 170 2.83 -1.25 16.50
C GLY A 170 2.03 -0.75 15.28
N SER A 171 2.71 -0.11 14.33
CA SER A 171 2.11 0.30 13.04
C SER A 171 2.33 -0.74 11.94
N THR A 172 2.37 -2.03 12.31
CA THR A 172 2.47 -3.15 11.37
C THR A 172 1.09 -3.75 11.13
N PHE A 173 0.71 -3.82 9.86
CA PHE A 173 -0.61 -4.26 9.44
C PHE A 173 -0.56 -5.54 8.62
N VAL A 174 -1.59 -6.37 8.78
CA VAL A 174 -1.84 -7.53 7.92
C VAL A 174 -3.11 -7.27 7.12
N LEU A 175 -2.99 -7.36 5.80
CA LEU A 175 -4.11 -7.22 4.86
C LEU A 175 -4.45 -8.60 4.29
N ILE A 176 -5.65 -9.10 4.56
CA ILE A 176 -6.18 -10.32 3.96
C ILE A 176 -7.17 -9.91 2.88
N ASN A 177 -6.81 -10.11 1.61
CA ASN A 177 -7.62 -9.70 0.47
C ASN A 177 -8.39 -10.90 -0.08
N ASP A 178 -9.71 -10.96 0.16
CA ASP A 178 -10.64 -11.90 -0.47
C ASP A 178 -11.08 -11.30 -1.81
N ILE A 179 -10.53 -11.82 -2.91
CA ILE A 179 -10.70 -11.26 -4.26
C ILE A 179 -11.66 -12.14 -5.05
N ARG A 180 -12.75 -11.54 -5.52
CA ARG A 180 -13.76 -12.16 -6.37
C ARG A 180 -14.06 -11.30 -7.57
N TYR A 181 -14.61 -11.88 -8.62
CA TYR A 181 -15.09 -11.10 -9.76
C TYR A 181 -16.45 -11.59 -10.24
N ILE A 182 -17.15 -10.71 -10.95
CA ILE A 182 -18.39 -11.00 -11.66
C ILE A 182 -18.09 -10.81 -13.14
N ASP A 183 -18.16 -11.91 -13.90
CA ASP A 183 -18.13 -11.84 -15.34
C ASP A 183 -19.51 -11.35 -15.86
N LYS A 184 -19.49 -10.22 -16.54
CA LYS A 184 -20.69 -9.62 -17.14
C LYS A 184 -20.80 -9.87 -18.63
N SER A 185 -19.91 -10.68 -19.20
CA SER A 185 -19.94 -11.02 -20.62
C SER A 185 -21.12 -11.95 -20.99
N SER A 186 -21.73 -12.62 -20.02
CA SER A 186 -22.82 -13.57 -20.20
C SER A 186 -24.23 -12.94 -20.08
N GLY A 187 -24.43 -11.77 -20.62
CA GLY A 187 -25.74 -11.26 -21.09
C GLY A 187 -26.86 -10.98 -20.10
N SER A 188 -26.72 -11.20 -18.78
CA SER A 188 -27.88 -11.18 -17.89
C SER A 188 -27.91 -10.05 -16.83
N ALA A 189 -26.95 -9.17 -16.77
CA ALA A 189 -26.95 -8.11 -15.75
C ALA A 189 -26.29 -6.81 -16.22
N VAL A 190 -26.88 -6.19 -17.24
CA VAL A 190 -26.54 -4.80 -17.54
C VAL A 190 -27.15 -3.90 -16.49
N ILE A 191 -26.35 -3.48 -15.55
CA ILE A 191 -26.75 -2.50 -14.54
C ILE A 191 -26.66 -1.12 -15.16
N GLY A 192 -27.68 -0.29 -14.94
CA GLY A 192 -27.89 1.03 -15.57
C GLY A 192 -26.67 1.97 -15.65
N GLY A 193 -25.66 1.81 -14.77
CA GLY A 193 -24.43 2.62 -14.82
C GLY A 193 -23.48 2.29 -15.99
N ILE A 194 -23.48 1.05 -16.50
CA ILE A 194 -22.65 0.66 -17.66
C ILE A 194 -23.28 1.15 -18.94
N VAL A 195 -24.61 1.02 -19.04
CA VAL A 195 -25.39 1.54 -20.19
C VAL A 195 -25.24 3.05 -20.30
N SER A 196 -25.27 3.77 -19.18
CA SER A 196 -25.07 5.23 -19.17
C SER A 196 -23.69 5.65 -19.65
N ALA A 197 -22.64 4.94 -19.24
CA ALA A 197 -21.27 5.21 -19.67
C ALA A 197 -21.09 4.92 -21.17
N ALA A 198 -21.71 3.85 -21.66
CA ALA A 198 -21.68 3.49 -23.08
C ALA A 198 -22.39 4.49 -23.95
N ILE A 199 -23.58 4.92 -23.51
CA ILE A 199 -24.36 5.95 -24.20
C ILE A 199 -23.57 7.26 -24.31
N GLN A 200 -22.90 7.67 -23.21
CA GLN A 200 -22.05 8.85 -23.21
C GLN A 200 -20.88 8.73 -24.19
N THR A 201 -20.21 7.57 -24.20
CA THR A 201 -19.05 7.34 -25.07
C THR A 201 -19.47 7.33 -26.54
N ASN A 202 -20.60 6.67 -26.86
CA ASN A 202 -21.11 6.63 -28.23
C ASN A 202 -21.60 8.00 -28.71
N ASN A 203 -22.23 8.79 -27.85
CA ASN A 203 -22.66 10.16 -28.15
C ASN A 203 -21.45 11.09 -28.40
N ILE A 204 -20.35 10.89 -27.67
CA ILE A 204 -19.12 11.65 -27.89
C ILE A 204 -18.46 11.28 -29.23
N LEU A 205 -18.46 10.00 -29.59
CA LEU A 205 -17.82 9.51 -30.82
C LEU A 205 -18.61 9.80 -32.08
N ASN A 206 -19.95 9.75 -32.02
CA ASN A 206 -20.82 9.82 -33.19
C ASN A 206 -21.63 11.14 -33.30
N GLY A 207 -21.52 12.03 -32.32
CA GLY A 207 -22.19 13.35 -32.36
C GLY A 207 -23.71 13.31 -32.39
N SER A 208 -24.37 12.18 -32.07
CA SER A 208 -25.80 11.99 -32.07
C SER A 208 -26.38 11.84 -30.66
N ASN A 209 -27.48 12.54 -30.40
CA ASN A 209 -28.10 12.59 -29.06
C ASN A 209 -29.17 11.52 -28.81
N THR A 210 -29.38 10.56 -29.70
CA THR A 210 -30.46 9.57 -29.58
C THR A 210 -30.02 8.18 -30.01
N ILE A 211 -30.02 7.25 -29.07
CA ILE A 211 -29.84 5.81 -29.32
C ILE A 211 -31.27 5.19 -29.33
N GLY A 212 -31.65 4.52 -30.39
CA GLY A 212 -32.91 3.78 -30.48
C GLY A 212 -32.94 2.58 -29.52
N GLN A 213 -34.15 2.10 -29.17
CA GLN A 213 -34.29 0.95 -28.26
C GLN A 213 -33.68 -0.33 -28.84
N ASP A 214 -33.70 -0.50 -30.17
CA ASP A 214 -33.08 -1.65 -30.85
C ASP A 214 -31.55 -1.57 -30.86
N ASP A 215 -30.99 -0.37 -30.94
CA ASP A 215 -29.56 -0.11 -30.85
C ASP A 215 -29.03 -0.37 -29.42
N LEU A 216 -29.87 -0.12 -28.42
CA LEU A 216 -29.54 -0.37 -27.01
C LEU A 216 -29.36 -1.87 -26.75
N GLY A 217 -30.22 -2.71 -27.31
CA GLY A 217 -30.11 -4.18 -27.20
C GLY A 217 -28.82 -4.72 -27.84
N THR A 218 -28.47 -4.18 -29.00
CA THR A 218 -27.22 -4.56 -29.70
C THR A 218 -25.99 -4.05 -28.97
N LEU A 219 -26.02 -2.83 -28.43
CA LEU A 219 -24.96 -2.29 -27.59
C LEU A 219 -24.73 -3.13 -26.32
N ILE A 220 -25.82 -3.55 -25.68
CA ILE A 220 -25.76 -4.41 -24.48
C ILE A 220 -25.10 -5.76 -24.79
N ALA A 221 -25.41 -6.35 -25.94
CA ALA A 221 -24.87 -7.62 -26.40
C ALA A 221 -23.37 -7.55 -26.78
N THR A 222 -22.84 -6.35 -27.07
CA THR A 222 -21.46 -6.14 -27.49
C THR A 222 -20.52 -5.77 -26.33
N TYR A 223 -21.06 -5.54 -25.13
CA TYR A 223 -20.26 -5.22 -23.95
C TYR A 223 -19.67 -6.47 -23.32
N LYS A 224 -18.35 -6.53 -23.24
CA LYS A 224 -17.63 -7.45 -22.37
C LYS A 224 -17.05 -6.66 -21.19
N GLY A 225 -17.13 -7.19 -19.99
CA GLY A 225 -16.57 -6.50 -18.83
C GLY A 225 -16.45 -7.37 -17.60
N PHE A 226 -15.51 -7.00 -16.76
CA PHE A 226 -15.29 -7.63 -15.47
C PHE A 226 -15.48 -6.60 -14.37
N ASN A 227 -16.11 -7.02 -13.28
CA ASN A 227 -16.17 -6.28 -12.04
C ASN A 227 -15.51 -7.09 -10.95
N VAL A 228 -14.33 -6.67 -10.55
CA VAL A 228 -13.59 -7.32 -9.45
C VAL A 228 -14.00 -6.66 -8.14
N LYS A 229 -14.37 -7.47 -7.16
CA LYS A 229 -14.65 -7.06 -5.79
C LYS A 229 -13.58 -7.59 -4.87
N ILE A 230 -13.11 -6.74 -3.95
CA ILE A 230 -12.13 -7.09 -2.94
C ILE A 230 -12.70 -6.76 -1.57
N ASN A 231 -12.75 -7.76 -0.70
CA ASN A 231 -13.01 -7.58 0.71
C ASN A 231 -11.68 -7.73 1.44
N THR A 232 -11.16 -6.63 1.97
CA THR A 232 -9.90 -6.65 2.73
C THR A 232 -10.19 -6.57 4.21
N TYR A 233 -9.68 -7.56 4.93
CA TYR A 233 -9.72 -7.65 6.38
C TYR A 233 -8.42 -7.08 6.92
N LEU A 234 -8.51 -6.01 7.72
CA LEU A 234 -7.39 -5.27 8.26
C LEU A 234 -7.12 -5.71 9.68
N TYR A 235 -5.89 -6.16 9.93
CA TYR A 235 -5.38 -6.50 11.25
C TYR A 235 -4.17 -5.64 11.60
N GLN A 236 -3.93 -5.41 12.88
CA GLN A 236 -2.77 -4.67 13.39
C GLN A 236 -2.01 -5.53 14.40
N LEU A 237 -0.69 -5.48 14.35
CA LEU A 237 0.17 -6.11 15.34
C LEU A 237 0.05 -5.42 16.69
N VAL A 238 -0.20 -6.18 17.74
CA VAL A 238 -0.16 -5.68 19.11
C VAL A 238 1.29 -5.55 19.53
N TRP A 239 1.69 -4.31 19.80
CA TRP A 239 3.02 -3.98 20.33
C TRP A 239 2.86 -2.88 21.38
N ASP A 240 2.48 -3.31 22.58
CA ASP A 240 2.32 -2.44 23.73
C ASP A 240 3.50 -2.59 24.70
N LYS A 241 3.44 -1.89 25.82
CA LYS A 241 4.48 -1.89 26.83
C LYS A 241 4.74 -3.27 27.44
N ASP A 242 3.71 -4.08 27.58
CA ASP A 242 3.84 -5.41 28.21
C ASP A 242 4.51 -6.39 27.23
N ILE A 243 4.09 -6.37 25.97
CA ILE A 243 4.67 -7.20 24.91
C ILE A 243 6.12 -6.78 24.60
N SER A 244 6.41 -5.48 24.52
CA SER A 244 7.76 -4.98 24.28
C SER A 244 8.68 -5.33 25.45
N SER A 245 8.24 -5.10 26.69
CA SER A 245 9.01 -5.48 27.90
C SER A 245 9.30 -6.99 27.96
N PHE A 246 8.29 -7.81 27.67
CA PHE A 246 8.47 -9.26 27.58
C PHE A 246 9.50 -9.63 26.51
N PHE A 247 9.39 -9.03 25.32
CA PHE A 247 10.31 -9.31 24.22
C PHE A 247 11.75 -8.97 24.58
N TYR A 248 12.01 -7.77 25.09
CA TYR A 248 13.36 -7.34 25.42
C TYR A 248 13.97 -8.13 26.59
N ASN A 249 13.21 -8.45 27.61
CA ASN A 249 13.70 -9.17 28.77
C ASN A 249 13.92 -10.66 28.48
N GLU A 250 12.99 -11.31 27.81
CA GLU A 250 12.92 -12.76 27.73
C GLU A 250 13.35 -13.35 26.37
N ILE A 251 13.41 -12.52 25.31
CA ILE A 251 13.64 -13.01 23.95
C ILE A 251 14.82 -12.33 23.26
N TYR A 252 14.90 -10.99 23.32
CA TYR A 252 15.93 -10.25 22.60
C TYR A 252 17.33 -10.63 23.08
N THR A 253 18.20 -10.96 22.13
CA THR A 253 19.62 -11.21 22.37
C THR A 253 20.42 -10.90 21.11
N ASP A 254 21.57 -10.27 21.25
CA ASP A 254 22.56 -10.00 20.19
C ASP A 254 23.64 -11.09 20.11
N THR A 255 23.64 -12.02 21.06
CA THR A 255 24.54 -13.16 21.14
C THR A 255 23.76 -14.48 21.17
N ILE A 256 24.45 -15.63 21.09
CA ILE A 256 23.80 -16.94 21.18
C ILE A 256 23.34 -17.16 22.62
N ASP A 257 22.02 -17.32 22.80
CA ASP A 257 21.38 -17.65 24.07
C ASP A 257 20.24 -18.67 23.79
N ASP A 258 20.52 -19.94 24.10
CA ASP A 258 19.56 -21.02 23.85
C ASP A 258 18.32 -20.90 24.71
N ARG A 259 18.37 -20.32 25.90
CA ARG A 259 17.20 -20.06 26.75
C ARG A 259 16.27 -19.05 26.08
N LYS A 260 16.81 -17.92 25.66
CA LYS A 260 16.03 -16.87 24.96
C LYS A 260 15.51 -17.34 23.61
N LYS A 261 16.29 -18.14 22.89
CA LYS A 261 15.85 -18.79 21.67
C LYS A 261 14.64 -19.68 21.91
N GLN A 262 14.70 -20.55 22.95
CA GLN A 262 13.60 -21.44 23.28
C GLN A 262 12.39 -20.69 23.83
N ASN A 263 12.60 -19.61 24.59
CA ASN A 263 11.53 -18.74 25.08
C ASN A 263 10.69 -18.16 23.93
N PHE A 264 11.32 -17.73 22.83
CA PHE A 264 10.59 -17.27 21.67
C PHE A 264 9.69 -18.37 21.09
N GLU A 265 10.24 -19.57 20.89
CA GLU A 265 9.49 -20.69 20.29
C GLU A 265 8.31 -21.11 21.16
N ASN A 266 8.50 -21.15 22.49
CA ASN A 266 7.46 -21.54 23.45
C ASN A 266 6.36 -20.46 23.63
N ASN A 267 6.69 -19.19 23.36
CA ASN A 267 5.81 -18.06 23.63
C ASN A 267 5.31 -17.35 22.37
N ARG A 268 5.37 -17.98 21.21
CA ARG A 268 4.89 -17.40 19.93
C ARG A 268 3.45 -16.90 20.02
N GLY A 269 2.60 -17.58 20.80
CA GLY A 269 1.21 -17.21 21.00
C GLY A 269 0.97 -15.93 21.81
N LYS A 270 1.98 -15.39 22.48
CA LYS A 270 1.89 -14.09 23.17
C LYS A 270 1.82 -12.92 22.20
N PHE A 271 2.42 -13.08 21.01
CA PHE A 271 2.32 -12.09 19.95
C PHE A 271 0.97 -12.25 19.25
N THR A 272 0.20 -11.20 19.18
CA THR A 272 -1.18 -11.24 18.66
C THR A 272 -1.43 -10.14 17.63
N LEU A 273 -2.49 -10.37 16.87
CA LEU A 273 -3.04 -9.39 15.92
C LEU A 273 -4.45 -9.02 16.38
N ILE A 274 -4.82 -7.77 16.28
CA ILE A 274 -6.18 -7.30 16.52
C ILE A 274 -6.85 -6.99 15.18
N PHE A 275 -8.10 -7.42 15.02
CA PHE A 275 -8.93 -7.08 13.88
C PHE A 275 -9.42 -5.64 14.03
N LEU A 276 -9.17 -4.81 13.03
CA LEU A 276 -9.58 -3.40 13.01
C LEU A 276 -10.88 -3.19 12.24
N GLY A 277 -11.11 -3.99 11.21
CA GLY A 277 -12.28 -3.88 10.37
C GLY A 277 -12.08 -4.42 8.96
N MET A 278 -13.11 -4.27 8.15
CA MET A 278 -13.15 -4.72 6.76
C MET A 278 -13.40 -3.53 5.83
N GLN A 279 -12.76 -3.57 4.67
CA GLN A 279 -12.96 -2.62 3.58
C GLN A 279 -13.36 -3.37 2.32
N GLU A 280 -14.50 -2.98 1.73
CA GLU A 280 -14.90 -3.42 0.40
C GLU A 280 -14.48 -2.39 -0.64
N SER A 281 -13.94 -2.85 -1.76
CA SER A 281 -13.61 -2.02 -2.92
C SER A 281 -13.89 -2.79 -4.20
N SER A 282 -14.05 -2.08 -5.32
CA SER A 282 -14.36 -2.70 -6.60
C SER A 282 -13.66 -1.99 -7.74
N GLY A 283 -13.07 -2.78 -8.64
CA GLY A 283 -12.51 -2.29 -9.91
C GLY A 283 -13.32 -2.83 -11.08
N LYS A 284 -13.43 -2.01 -12.12
CA LYS A 284 -14.12 -2.38 -13.35
C LYS A 284 -13.21 -2.19 -14.54
N ASP A 285 -13.26 -3.12 -15.48
CA ASP A 285 -12.74 -2.91 -16.82
C ASP A 285 -13.78 -3.35 -17.83
N ILE A 286 -13.97 -2.53 -18.86
CA ILE A 286 -15.03 -2.69 -19.86
C ILE A 286 -14.39 -2.52 -21.23
N SER A 287 -14.65 -3.46 -22.13
CA SER A 287 -14.31 -3.38 -23.55
C SER A 287 -15.56 -3.31 -24.39
N ILE A 288 -15.53 -2.52 -25.45
CA ILE A 288 -16.58 -2.44 -26.46
C ILE A 288 -16.08 -3.19 -27.69
N MET A 289 -16.84 -4.17 -28.13
CA MET A 289 -16.49 -4.98 -29.30
C MET A 289 -16.28 -4.07 -30.54
N GLY A 290 -15.08 -4.17 -31.15
CA GLY A 290 -14.71 -3.36 -32.32
C GLY A 290 -14.07 -1.99 -32.05
N ILE A 291 -13.99 -1.52 -30.79
CA ILE A 291 -13.38 -0.21 -30.47
C ILE A 291 -12.12 -0.37 -29.58
N ASN A 292 -12.14 -1.27 -28.61
CA ASN A 292 -11.00 -1.57 -27.74
C ASN A 292 -11.07 -3.05 -27.32
N GLU A 293 -10.85 -3.96 -28.26
CA GLU A 293 -10.83 -5.39 -27.93
C GLU A 293 -9.61 -5.74 -27.11
N SER A 294 -9.81 -5.85 -25.81
CA SER A 294 -8.81 -6.46 -24.91
C SER A 294 -9.20 -7.90 -24.60
N GLU A 295 -8.22 -8.78 -24.56
CA GLU A 295 -8.38 -10.15 -24.11
C GLU A 295 -9.04 -10.18 -22.71
N PRO A 296 -10.00 -11.11 -22.44
CA PRO A 296 -10.63 -11.22 -21.12
C PRO A 296 -9.65 -11.30 -19.96
N GLN A 297 -8.51 -11.98 -20.17
CA GLN A 297 -7.42 -12.11 -19.19
C GLN A 297 -6.79 -10.76 -18.85
N VAL A 298 -6.61 -9.90 -19.84
CA VAL A 298 -6.08 -8.53 -19.64
C VAL A 298 -7.08 -7.67 -18.88
N MET A 299 -8.36 -7.79 -19.23
CA MET A 299 -9.43 -7.02 -18.61
C MET A 299 -9.61 -7.38 -17.12
N VAL A 300 -9.67 -8.67 -16.78
CA VAL A 300 -9.81 -9.10 -15.38
C VAL A 300 -8.61 -8.68 -14.54
N ARG A 301 -7.41 -8.74 -15.11
CA ARG A 301 -6.18 -8.28 -14.45
C ARG A 301 -6.20 -6.78 -14.16
N LYS A 302 -6.56 -5.95 -15.15
CA LYS A 302 -6.70 -4.49 -14.98
C LYS A 302 -7.79 -4.14 -13.96
N ALA A 303 -8.95 -4.80 -14.02
CA ALA A 303 -10.01 -4.60 -13.05
C ALA A 303 -9.57 -4.95 -11.62
N CYS A 304 -8.80 -6.03 -11.45
CA CYS A 304 -8.24 -6.43 -10.17
C CYS A 304 -7.24 -5.38 -9.63
N GLN A 305 -6.34 -4.89 -10.47
CA GLN A 305 -5.36 -3.87 -10.08
C GLN A 305 -6.03 -2.56 -9.66
N ARG A 306 -7.05 -2.13 -10.40
CA ARG A 306 -7.86 -0.94 -10.03
C ARG A 306 -8.57 -1.12 -8.69
N ALA A 307 -9.13 -2.31 -8.46
CA ALA A 307 -9.79 -2.62 -7.19
C ALA A 307 -8.80 -2.61 -6.01
N LEU A 308 -7.57 -3.10 -6.22
CA LEU A 308 -6.51 -3.08 -5.21
C LEU A 308 -6.06 -1.65 -4.87
N ASP A 309 -5.86 -0.80 -5.88
CA ASP A 309 -5.52 0.62 -5.67
C ASP A 309 -6.62 1.36 -4.90
N GLU A 310 -7.86 1.19 -5.32
CA GLU A 310 -9.01 1.80 -4.64
C GLU A 310 -9.16 1.29 -3.21
N ASN A 311 -8.85 0.02 -2.98
CA ASN A 311 -8.93 -0.58 -1.65
C ASN A 311 -7.95 0.06 -0.67
N VAL A 312 -6.71 0.29 -1.08
CA VAL A 312 -5.70 0.96 -0.25
C VAL A 312 -6.13 2.40 0.06
N ALA A 313 -6.64 3.13 -0.93
CA ALA A 313 -7.15 4.48 -0.73
C ALA A 313 -8.31 4.52 0.29
N ASN A 314 -9.23 3.57 0.18
CA ASN A 314 -10.36 3.47 1.10
C ASN A 314 -9.95 3.05 2.52
N LEU A 315 -8.96 2.15 2.65
CA LEU A 315 -8.37 1.82 3.95
C LEU A 315 -7.77 3.05 4.62
N GLN A 316 -7.02 3.88 3.89
CA GLN A 316 -6.45 5.12 4.42
C GLN A 316 -7.53 6.13 4.83
N LYS A 317 -8.65 6.19 4.11
CA LYS A 317 -9.77 7.06 4.46
C LYS A 317 -10.52 6.62 5.71
N ASN A 318 -10.75 5.32 5.85
CA ASN A 318 -11.70 4.78 6.83
C ASN A 318 -11.04 4.38 8.15
N PHE A 319 -9.74 4.09 8.18
CA PHE A 319 -9.03 3.64 9.37
C PHE A 319 -7.94 4.65 9.76
N ASP A 320 -8.20 5.42 10.82
CA ASP A 320 -7.30 6.49 11.27
C ASP A 320 -5.88 5.99 11.62
N VAL A 321 -5.76 4.77 12.15
CA VAL A 321 -4.47 4.13 12.45
C VAL A 321 -3.70 3.73 11.19
N PHE A 322 -4.40 3.56 10.07
CA PHE A 322 -3.81 3.23 8.78
C PHE A 322 -3.49 4.48 7.93
N LYS A 323 -3.93 5.68 8.37
CA LYS A 323 -3.63 6.93 7.68
C LYS A 323 -2.15 7.23 7.72
N ILE A 324 -1.64 7.65 6.57
CA ILE A 324 -0.27 8.16 6.46
C ILE A 324 -0.22 9.65 6.77
N LYS A 325 0.94 10.09 7.24
CA LYS A 325 1.34 11.49 7.25
C LYS A 325 2.44 11.65 6.20
N SER A 326 2.36 12.63 5.35
CA SER A 326 3.34 12.87 4.29
C SER A 326 3.99 14.23 4.44
N PRO A 327 5.30 14.37 4.16
CA PRO A 327 5.98 15.66 4.29
C PRO A 327 5.62 16.60 3.14
N LEU A 328 5.57 17.90 3.43
CA LEU A 328 5.60 18.94 2.43
C LEU A 328 7.00 18.99 1.78
N LEU A 329 7.08 18.83 0.46
CA LEU A 329 8.32 18.92 -0.29
C LEU A 329 8.73 20.37 -0.52
N ALA A 330 7.74 21.21 -0.78
CA ALA A 330 7.91 22.64 -1.04
C ALA A 330 6.71 23.43 -0.51
N VAL A 331 6.92 24.72 -0.29
CA VAL A 331 5.87 25.62 0.25
C VAL A 331 5.52 26.78 -0.69
N ALA A 332 6.28 27.00 -1.75
CA ALA A 332 6.02 28.01 -2.78
C ALA A 332 6.26 27.44 -4.19
N PRO A 333 5.29 26.77 -4.84
CA PRO A 333 3.97 26.37 -4.35
C PRO A 333 4.02 25.22 -3.35
N LEU A 334 2.96 25.03 -2.56
CA LEU A 334 2.82 23.89 -1.65
C LEU A 334 2.74 22.59 -2.43
N LYS A 335 3.65 21.64 -2.19
CA LYS A 335 3.73 20.36 -2.91
C LYS A 335 3.92 19.19 -1.97
N CYS A 336 3.30 18.06 -2.29
CA CYS A 336 3.49 16.81 -1.57
C CYS A 336 3.38 15.60 -2.53
N GLU A 337 4.15 14.55 -2.28
CA GLU A 337 4.14 13.29 -3.04
C GLU A 337 2.99 12.37 -2.63
N ILE A 338 1.77 12.85 -2.70
CA ILE A 338 0.56 12.07 -2.55
C ILE A 338 -0.38 12.40 -3.69
N GLY A 339 -1.23 11.44 -4.08
CA GLY A 339 -2.09 11.62 -5.25
C GLY A 339 -3.37 10.81 -5.18
N LYS A 340 -3.90 10.43 -6.33
CA LYS A 340 -5.14 9.66 -6.42
C LYS A 340 -5.05 8.26 -5.80
N LYS A 341 -3.84 7.67 -5.73
CA LYS A 341 -3.59 6.39 -5.07
C LYS A 341 -3.87 6.46 -3.57
N GLU A 342 -3.67 7.62 -2.96
CA GLU A 342 -4.03 7.89 -1.57
C GLU A 342 -5.49 8.39 -1.42
N GLY A 343 -6.29 8.32 -2.48
CA GLY A 343 -7.69 8.69 -2.49
C GLY A 343 -7.95 10.20 -2.50
N ILE A 344 -6.95 11.01 -2.88
CA ILE A 344 -7.06 12.48 -2.91
C ILE A 344 -8.03 12.91 -4.01
N THR A 345 -8.90 13.82 -3.65
CA THR A 345 -9.84 14.50 -4.54
C THR A 345 -9.78 16.01 -4.33
N GLU A 346 -10.37 16.80 -5.21
CA GLU A 346 -10.48 18.26 -5.05
C GLU A 346 -11.24 18.68 -3.77
N LYS A 347 -12.01 17.77 -3.19
CA LYS A 347 -12.77 17.99 -1.95
C LYS A 347 -11.96 17.66 -0.69
N SER A 348 -10.83 16.96 -0.83
CA SER A 348 -9.97 16.57 0.28
C SER A 348 -9.43 17.80 0.99
N ARG A 349 -9.26 17.69 2.30
CA ARG A 349 -8.63 18.71 3.15
C ARG A 349 -7.55 18.07 4.00
N PHE A 350 -6.49 18.80 4.26
CA PHE A 350 -5.36 18.32 5.02
C PHE A 350 -5.01 19.32 6.11
N GLU A 351 -4.78 18.81 7.31
CA GLU A 351 -4.11 19.59 8.35
C GLU A 351 -2.60 19.56 8.11
N VAL A 352 -1.95 20.67 8.41
CA VAL A 352 -0.48 20.76 8.44
C VAL A 352 -0.05 20.65 9.89
N LEU A 353 0.90 19.74 10.14
CA LEU A 353 1.37 19.36 11.46
C LEU A 353 2.82 19.79 11.65
N GLU A 354 3.09 20.42 12.76
CA GLU A 354 4.42 20.77 13.24
C GLU A 354 4.82 19.80 14.36
N ALA A 355 6.02 19.23 14.26
CA ALA A 355 6.58 18.44 15.33
C ALA A 355 7.11 19.34 16.42
N VAL A 356 6.67 19.17 17.65
CA VAL A 356 7.11 19.90 18.84
C VAL A 356 7.50 18.90 19.93
N GLU A 357 8.56 19.18 20.67
CA GLU A 357 8.95 18.38 21.82
C GLU A 357 8.15 18.82 23.06
N ASP A 358 7.59 17.86 23.79
CA ASP A 358 6.93 18.10 25.06
C ASP A 358 7.96 18.23 26.20
N ASP A 359 7.50 18.61 27.40
CA ASP A 359 8.36 18.77 28.60
C ASP A 359 9.06 17.47 29.05
N LYS A 360 8.66 16.33 28.50
CA LYS A 360 9.22 15.00 28.80
C LYS A 360 10.14 14.47 27.70
N GLY A 361 10.34 15.26 26.63
CA GLY A 361 11.17 14.89 25.49
C GLY A 361 10.47 13.99 24.46
N HIS A 362 9.13 13.89 24.48
CA HIS A 362 8.37 13.18 23.46
C HIS A 362 7.99 14.14 22.33
N ILE A 363 7.96 13.64 21.12
CA ILE A 363 7.53 14.40 19.95
C ILE A 363 6.01 14.36 19.83
N GLU A 364 5.39 15.54 19.89
CA GLU A 364 3.98 15.73 19.59
C GLU A 364 3.79 16.46 18.27
N TYR A 365 2.70 16.17 17.59
CA TYR A 365 2.33 16.82 16.33
C TYR A 365 1.19 17.82 16.56
N LYS A 366 1.50 19.11 16.49
CA LYS A 366 0.52 20.18 16.64
C LYS A 366 0.04 20.68 15.29
N ARG A 367 -1.28 20.81 15.13
CA ARG A 367 -1.88 21.40 13.94
C ARG A 367 -1.58 22.90 13.87
N VAL A 368 -0.95 23.33 12.77
CA VAL A 368 -0.58 24.72 12.53
C VAL A 368 -1.33 25.35 11.36
N GLY A 369 -2.03 24.55 10.55
CA GLY A 369 -2.83 25.08 9.45
C GLY A 369 -3.62 24.03 8.71
N VAL A 370 -4.28 24.47 7.64
CA VAL A 370 -5.07 23.64 6.72
C VAL A 370 -4.73 24.01 5.29
N ILE A 371 -4.62 22.98 4.45
CA ILE A 371 -4.42 23.08 3.00
C ILE A 371 -5.46 22.22 2.26
N ARG A 372 -5.67 22.50 0.99
CA ARG A 372 -6.50 21.71 0.08
C ARG A 372 -5.77 21.49 -1.25
N PRO A 373 -6.06 20.41 -1.98
CA PRO A 373 -5.54 20.24 -3.34
C PRO A 373 -5.95 21.39 -4.24
N ALA A 374 -5.03 21.89 -5.04
CA ALA A 374 -5.32 22.87 -6.07
C ALA A 374 -6.05 22.18 -7.23
N LYS A 375 -7.01 22.90 -7.83
CA LYS A 375 -7.84 22.38 -8.91
C LYS A 375 -6.98 21.93 -10.10
N ASN A 376 -7.27 20.74 -10.63
CA ASN A 376 -6.56 20.11 -11.75
C ASN A 376 -5.05 19.83 -11.52
N LEU A 377 -4.53 19.96 -10.29
CA LEU A 377 -3.14 19.73 -9.95
C LEU A 377 -2.95 18.55 -8.98
N ILE A 378 -3.83 17.58 -9.06
CA ILE A 378 -3.74 16.32 -8.30
C ILE A 378 -2.95 15.30 -9.14
N TRP A 379 -1.87 14.80 -8.56
CA TRP A 379 -1.06 13.75 -9.17
C TRP A 379 -1.85 12.45 -9.33
N ASP A 380 -1.83 11.90 -10.54
CA ASP A 380 -2.39 10.58 -10.81
C ASP A 380 -1.28 9.53 -10.71
N ASN A 381 -1.05 9.06 -9.50
CA ASN A 381 -0.01 8.06 -9.17
C ASN A 381 -0.57 6.63 -9.07
N ARG A 382 -1.77 6.37 -9.60
CA ARG A 382 -2.36 5.03 -9.62
C ARG A 382 -1.53 4.10 -10.50
N PHE A 383 -1.57 2.82 -10.19
CA PHE A 383 -0.87 1.81 -10.98
C PHE A 383 -1.35 1.85 -12.44
N MET A 384 -0.41 1.87 -13.38
CA MET A 384 -0.64 1.99 -14.83
C MET A 384 -1.35 3.29 -15.29
N ALA A 385 -1.42 4.33 -14.45
CA ALA A 385 -2.02 5.60 -14.86
C ALA A 385 -1.30 6.27 -16.06
N LYS A 386 -0.02 5.98 -16.25
CA LYS A 386 0.78 6.47 -17.39
C LYS A 386 0.35 5.86 -18.71
N GLU A 387 -0.04 4.59 -18.71
CA GLU A 387 -0.44 3.84 -19.91
C GLU A 387 -1.85 4.23 -20.37
N GLU A 388 -2.66 4.83 -19.51
CA GLU A 388 -4.02 5.23 -19.78
C GLU A 388 -4.16 6.68 -20.31
N LYS A 389 -3.10 7.50 -20.21
CA LYS A 389 -3.11 8.89 -20.65
C LYS A 389 -2.44 9.04 -22.00
N ALA A 390 -3.15 9.66 -22.95
CA ALA A 390 -2.52 10.30 -24.10
C ALA A 390 -1.55 11.40 -23.59
N GLU A 391 -0.44 11.60 -24.32
CA GLU A 391 0.68 12.51 -24.00
C GLU A 391 0.28 13.77 -23.22
N GLY A 392 0.70 13.87 -21.97
CA GLY A 392 0.57 15.05 -21.11
C GLY A 392 1.64 15.06 -20.04
N ALA A 393 2.03 16.23 -19.57
CA ALA A 393 3.06 16.37 -18.53
C ALA A 393 2.65 15.61 -17.25
N GLU A 394 3.49 14.66 -16.83
CA GLU A 394 3.28 13.91 -15.59
C GLU A 394 3.54 14.81 -14.39
N LEU A 395 2.55 14.95 -13.53
CA LEU A 395 2.74 15.58 -12.23
C LEU A 395 3.38 14.53 -11.30
N GLY A 396 4.58 14.77 -10.81
CA GLY A 396 5.23 13.92 -9.81
C GLY A 396 4.77 14.20 -8.38
N PHE A 397 3.83 15.14 -8.19
CA PHE A 397 3.31 15.59 -6.89
C PHE A 397 1.95 16.24 -7.06
N THR A 398 1.19 16.30 -5.97
CA THR A 398 -0.02 17.14 -5.88
C THR A 398 0.37 18.52 -5.37
N THR A 399 -0.18 19.55 -6.01
CA THR A 399 -0.05 20.94 -5.56
C THR A 399 -1.23 21.29 -4.66
N PHE A 400 -0.95 22.07 -3.62
CA PHE A 400 -1.94 22.46 -2.63
C PHE A 400 -2.06 24.00 -2.53
N GLU A 401 -3.24 24.43 -2.07
CA GLU A 401 -3.52 25.82 -1.69
C GLU A 401 -3.68 25.91 -0.18
N LYS A 402 -3.11 26.97 0.41
CA LYS A 402 -3.29 27.29 1.83
C LYS A 402 -4.73 27.76 2.08
N VAL A 403 -5.41 27.12 3.02
CA VAL A 403 -6.74 27.53 3.48
C VAL A 403 -6.63 28.39 4.72
N SER A 404 -5.77 27.99 5.68
CA SER A 404 -5.57 28.73 6.93
C SER A 404 -4.24 28.34 7.58
N GLY A 405 -3.81 29.10 8.56
CA GLY A 405 -2.66 28.78 9.41
C GLY A 405 -1.50 29.75 9.28
N LYS A 406 -0.41 29.44 9.99
CA LYS A 406 0.86 30.18 10.01
C LYS A 406 1.67 29.90 8.75
N ASP A 407 2.90 30.38 8.69
CA ASP A 407 3.82 30.02 7.62
C ASP A 407 4.24 28.56 7.73
N PHE A 408 4.27 27.90 6.58
CA PHE A 408 4.69 26.51 6.46
C PHE A 408 6.14 26.44 5.98
N TYR A 409 6.80 25.35 6.31
CA TYR A 409 8.15 25.05 5.82
C TYR A 409 8.24 23.61 5.29
N PRO A 410 9.18 23.30 4.39
CA PRO A 410 9.40 21.96 3.90
C PRO A 410 9.70 20.98 5.05
N GLY A 411 9.16 19.77 4.97
CA GLY A 411 9.30 18.75 6.01
C GLY A 411 8.17 18.74 7.04
N MET A 412 7.32 19.78 7.13
CA MET A 412 6.08 19.69 7.89
C MET A 412 5.20 18.57 7.35
N LEU A 413 4.53 17.85 8.22
CA LEU A 413 3.68 16.73 7.82
C LEU A 413 2.26 17.19 7.51
N ILE A 414 1.65 16.55 6.51
CA ILE A 414 0.23 16.71 6.23
C ILE A 414 -0.52 15.42 6.48
N ARG A 415 -1.75 15.53 6.99
CA ARG A 415 -2.66 14.41 7.21
C ARG A 415 -4.06 14.79 6.76
N GLU A 416 -4.74 13.90 6.02
CA GLU A 416 -6.12 14.14 5.58
C GLU A 416 -7.06 14.23 6.79
N ILE A 417 -7.92 15.24 6.78
CA ILE A 417 -9.00 15.47 7.76
C ILE A 417 -10.35 15.23 7.08
N LYS A 418 -11.30 14.74 7.85
CA LYS A 418 -12.69 14.53 7.38
C LYS A 418 -13.44 15.84 7.21
#